data_0530b702d2250590ad9ae172aeb2d52f
#
_entry.id   0530b702d2250590ad9ae172aeb2d52f
#
_cell.length_a   1.000
_cell.length_b   1.000
_cell.length_c   1.000
_cell.angle_alpha   90.00
_cell.angle_beta   90.00
_cell.angle_gamma   90.00
#
_symmetry.space_group_name_H-M   'P 1'
#
loop_
_entity.id
_entity.type
_entity.pdbx_description
1 polymer ?
#
loop_
_entity_poly.entity_id
_entity_poly.type
_entity_poly.pdbx_seq_one_letter_code
_entity_poly.pdbx_strand_id
1 'polypeptide(L)' 'MITNTILDVFARNLQELRKERGLSQEQLAARAGVHRTYIGMIERSEKNITLLNMEKIAIALNVDIIDLLKR' A
#
# COMPACT_ATOMS: atom_id res chain seq x y z
N MET A 1 14.64 2.79 20.33
CA MET A 1 14.99 3.46 19.08
C MET A 1 13.92 3.22 18.03
N ILE A 2 13.61 4.25 17.30
CA ILE A 2 12.61 4.12 16.25
C ILE A 2 13.25 3.57 15.00
N THR A 3 12.66 2.55 14.47
CA THR A 3 13.15 1.92 13.26
C THR A 3 12.18 2.00 12.11
N ASN A 4 10.91 2.37 12.38
CA ASN A 4 9.90 2.41 11.33
C ASN A 4 9.97 3.71 10.58
N THR A 5 10.31 3.63 9.31
CA THR A 5 10.20 4.78 8.42
C THR A 5 8.74 4.90 7.96
N ILE A 6 8.45 5.99 7.26
CA ILE A 6 7.12 6.14 6.67
C ILE A 6 6.84 5.05 5.62
N LEU A 7 7.90 4.53 5.00
CA LEU A 7 7.74 3.40 4.07
C LEU A 7 7.22 2.17 4.79
N ASP A 8 7.78 1.88 5.99
CA ASP A 8 7.33 0.74 6.77
C ASP A 8 5.89 0.91 7.24
N VAL A 9 5.54 2.15 7.62
CA VAL A 9 4.18 2.47 8.04
C VAL A 9 3.21 2.23 6.89
N PHE A 10 3.54 2.76 5.73
CA PHE A 10 2.70 2.59 4.54
C PHE A 10 2.55 1.11 4.18
N ALA A 11 3.66 0.38 4.19
CA ALA A 11 3.68 -1.05 3.85
C ALA A 11 2.75 -1.84 4.76
N ARG A 12 2.85 -1.61 6.06
CA ARG A 12 2.00 -2.30 7.04
C ARG A 12 0.53 -1.96 6.84
N ASN A 13 0.23 -0.67 6.72
CA ASN A 13 -1.15 -0.23 6.55
C ASN A 13 -1.76 -0.78 5.27
N LEU A 14 -0.98 -0.75 4.20
CA LEU A 14 -1.42 -1.30 2.92
C LEU A 14 -1.77 -2.78 3.06
N GLN A 15 -0.87 -3.55 3.65
CA GLN A 15 -1.09 -4.98 3.80
C GLN A 15 -2.32 -5.28 4.65
N GLU A 16 -2.48 -4.57 5.77
CA GLU A 16 -3.63 -4.76 6.66
C GLU A 16 -4.94 -4.42 5.95
N LEU A 17 -4.98 -3.29 5.28
CA LEU A 17 -6.19 -2.87 4.57
C LEU A 17 -6.52 -3.81 3.43
N ARG A 18 -5.50 -4.26 2.70
CA ARG A 18 -5.70 -5.22 1.62
C ARG A 18 -6.33 -6.50 2.13
N LYS A 19 -5.78 -7.03 3.23
CA LYS A 19 -6.28 -8.29 3.81
C LYS A 19 -7.69 -8.14 4.37
N GLU A 20 -7.99 -6.98 4.99
CA GLU A 20 -9.33 -6.72 5.49
C GLU A 20 -10.37 -6.77 4.38
N ARG A 21 -9.99 -6.39 3.18
CA ARG A 21 -10.89 -6.38 2.03
C ARG A 21 -10.87 -7.70 1.27
N GLY A 22 -10.12 -8.68 1.77
CA GLY A 22 -10.05 -10.00 1.15
C GLY A 22 -9.38 -9.99 -0.22
N LEU A 23 -8.48 -9.05 -0.46
CA LEU A 23 -7.82 -8.92 -1.76
C LEU A 23 -6.43 -9.55 -1.73
N SER A 24 -6.09 -10.27 -2.80
CA SER A 24 -4.71 -10.67 -3.03
C SER A 24 -3.90 -9.48 -3.51
N GLN A 25 -2.57 -9.62 -3.52
CA GLN A 25 -1.71 -8.57 -4.09
C GLN A 25 -2.06 -8.34 -5.56
N GLU A 26 -2.33 -9.41 -6.28
CA GLU A 26 -2.68 -9.32 -7.70
C GLU A 26 -4.00 -8.59 -7.90
N GLN A 27 -4.99 -8.89 -7.07
CA GLN A 27 -6.29 -8.24 -7.18
C GLN A 27 -6.19 -6.74 -6.88
N LEU A 28 -5.43 -6.38 -5.84
CA LEU A 28 -5.24 -4.98 -5.53
C LEU A 28 -4.51 -4.27 -6.66
N ALA A 29 -3.46 -4.89 -7.18
CA ALA A 29 -2.70 -4.32 -8.29
C ALA A 29 -3.59 -4.05 -9.50
N ALA A 30 -4.45 -4.99 -9.83
CA ALA A 30 -5.38 -4.82 -10.95
C ALA A 30 -6.30 -3.64 -10.72
N ARG A 31 -6.83 -3.47 -9.51
CA ARG A 31 -7.71 -2.35 -9.17
C ARG A 31 -6.97 -1.02 -9.20
N ALA A 32 -5.72 -1.02 -8.77
CA ALA A 32 -4.93 0.20 -8.70
C ALA A 32 -4.27 0.55 -10.03
N GLY A 33 -4.30 -0.36 -11.01
CA GLY A 33 -3.67 -0.13 -12.29
C GLY A 33 -2.16 -0.17 -12.22
N VAL A 34 -1.59 -1.03 -11.36
CA VAL A 34 -0.16 -1.21 -11.24
C VAL A 34 0.15 -2.71 -11.32
N HIS A 35 1.44 -3.03 -11.46
CA HIS A 35 1.86 -4.42 -11.53
C HIS A 35 1.86 -5.05 -10.12
N ARG A 36 1.51 -6.35 -10.04
CA ARG A 36 1.48 -7.04 -8.74
C ARG A 36 2.84 -7.05 -8.07
N THR A 37 3.91 -7.13 -8.85
CA THR A 37 5.27 -7.10 -8.31
C THR A 37 5.52 -5.82 -7.55
N TYR A 38 4.98 -4.70 -8.05
CA TYR A 38 5.10 -3.40 -7.40
C TYR A 38 4.42 -3.42 -6.02
N ILE A 39 3.21 -3.99 -5.94
CA ILE A 39 2.52 -4.10 -4.65
C ILE A 39 3.36 -4.92 -3.68
N GLY A 40 3.91 -6.05 -4.12
CA GLY A 40 4.75 -6.88 -3.27
C GLY A 40 5.98 -6.15 -2.76
N MET A 41 6.63 -5.37 -3.62
CA MET A 41 7.81 -4.61 -3.23
C MET A 41 7.48 -3.53 -2.20
N ILE A 42 6.33 -2.87 -2.36
CA ILE A 42 5.88 -1.87 -1.41
C ILE A 42 5.60 -2.50 -0.06
N GLU A 43 4.93 -3.65 -0.05
CA GLU A 43 4.58 -4.33 1.20
C GLU A 43 5.82 -4.84 1.95
N ARG A 44 6.94 -5.01 1.26
CA ARG A 44 8.20 -5.38 1.88
C ARG A 44 9.10 -4.17 2.17
N SER A 45 8.57 -2.97 1.96
CA SER A 45 9.33 -1.72 2.15
C SER A 45 10.56 -1.65 1.26
N GLU A 46 10.51 -2.27 0.09
CA GLU A 46 11.64 -2.34 -0.82
C GLU A 46 11.62 -1.26 -1.90
N LYS A 47 10.58 -0.44 -1.94
CA LYS A 47 10.40 0.52 -3.01
C LYS A 47 9.79 1.80 -2.49
N ASN A 48 10.36 2.92 -2.90
CA ASN A 48 9.71 4.22 -2.68
C ASN A 48 8.46 4.29 -3.53
N ILE A 49 7.47 4.99 -3.00
CA ILE A 49 6.19 5.13 -3.69
C ILE A 49 5.94 6.60 -3.96
N THR A 50 5.43 6.91 -5.14
CA THR A 50 5.07 8.29 -5.47
C THR A 50 3.71 8.63 -4.86
N LEU A 51 3.47 9.93 -4.67
CA LEU A 51 2.16 10.38 -4.20
C LEU A 51 1.05 9.92 -5.12
N LEU A 52 1.29 9.96 -6.42
CA LEU A 52 0.28 9.53 -7.38
C LEU A 52 -0.06 8.06 -7.21
N ASN A 53 0.94 7.21 -7.01
CA ASN A 53 0.69 5.78 -6.79
C ASN A 53 0.01 5.52 -5.45
N MET A 54 0.35 6.31 -4.42
CA MET A 54 -0.37 6.23 -3.14
C MET A 54 -1.86 6.50 -3.35
N GLU A 55 -2.18 7.51 -4.15
CA GLU A 55 -3.55 7.86 -4.44
C GLU A 55 -4.27 6.72 -5.16
N LYS A 56 -3.60 6.13 -6.16
CA LYS A 56 -4.18 4.99 -6.90
C LYS A 56 -4.52 3.83 -5.96
N ILE A 57 -3.62 3.54 -5.04
CA ILE A 57 -3.80 2.46 -4.08
C ILE A 57 -4.92 2.80 -3.09
N ALA A 58 -4.96 4.04 -2.60
CA ALA A 58 -6.00 4.48 -1.68
C ALA A 58 -7.39 4.36 -2.33
N ILE A 59 -7.50 4.79 -3.58
CA ILE A 59 -8.75 4.68 -4.33
C ILE A 59 -9.15 3.21 -4.49
N ALA A 60 -8.18 2.36 -4.84
CA ALA A 60 -8.45 0.94 -5.02
C ALA A 60 -8.93 0.26 -3.74
N LEU A 61 -8.47 0.74 -2.60
CA LEU A 61 -8.87 0.23 -1.28
C LEU A 61 -10.09 0.96 -0.71
N ASN A 62 -10.53 2.02 -1.39
CA ASN A 62 -11.64 2.86 -0.93
C ASN A 62 -11.37 3.48 0.44
N VAL A 63 -10.18 4.02 0.60
CA VAL A 63 -9.77 4.72 1.83
C VAL A 63 -9.14 6.05 1.46
N ASP A 64 -8.98 6.93 2.44
CA ASP A 64 -8.20 8.15 2.26
C ASP A 64 -6.72 7.80 2.32
N ILE A 65 -5.91 8.59 1.63
CA ILE A 65 -4.47 8.39 1.64
C ILE A 65 -3.91 8.47 3.07
N ILE A 66 -4.55 9.26 3.92
CA ILE A 66 -4.16 9.40 5.32
C ILE A 66 -4.24 8.05 6.05
N ASP A 67 -5.22 7.21 5.70
CA ASP A 67 -5.36 5.90 6.33
C ASP A 67 -4.15 5.01 6.09
N LEU A 68 -3.44 5.25 5.00
CA LEU A 68 -2.23 4.50 4.67
C LEU A 68 -0.99 5.08 5.35
N LEU A 69 -1.06 6.30 5.85
CA LEU A 69 0.08 6.98 6.43
C LEU A 69 0.01 7.11 7.96
N LYS A 70 -1.04 6.61 8.57
CA LYS A 70 -1.20 6.69 10.02
C LYS A 70 -0.27 5.70 10.72
N ARG A 71 0.39 6.19 11.78
CA ARG A 71 1.11 5.32 12.68
C ARG A 71 0.16 4.81 13.76
#